data_79f5e59272bbd272e98d197e15b37798
#
_entry.id   79f5e59272bbd272e98d197e15b37798
#
_cell.length_a   1.000
_cell.length_b   1.000
_cell.length_c   1.000
_cell.angle_alpha   90.00
_cell.angle_beta   90.00
_cell.angle_gamma   90.00
#
_symmetry.space_group_name_H-M   'P 1'
#
loop_
_entity.id
_entity.type
_entity.pdbx_description
1 polymer ?
#
loop_
_entity_poly.entity_id
_entity_poly.type
_entity_poly.pdbx_seq_one_letter_code
_entity_poly.pdbx_strand_id
1 'polypeptide(L)'
;MIIDNKTTTIRDDFNNDFKVEYNLIKTNVDDNIIYGFSVNTTNMSDNTNLYKEFLDFTKDLEYAKEIFEKLMENLVLPLNLVNVLDEIIN
;
A
#
# COMPACT_ATOMS: atom_id res chain seq x y z
N MET A 1 -0.67 -10.48 8.66
CA MET A 1 0.80 -10.44 8.86
C MET A 1 1.47 -9.71 7.71
N ILE A 2 2.31 -8.76 8.02
CA ILE A 2 3.09 -8.05 7.01
C ILE A 2 4.23 -8.94 6.57
N ILE A 3 4.33 -9.22 5.25
CA ILE A 3 5.39 -10.06 4.69
C ILE A 3 6.39 -9.26 3.86
N ASP A 4 6.10 -8.01 3.54
CA ASP A 4 7.05 -7.08 2.95
C ASP A 4 6.66 -5.66 3.31
N ASN A 5 7.67 -4.80 3.48
CA ASN A 5 7.48 -3.41 3.87
C ASN A 5 8.50 -2.56 3.11
N LYS A 6 8.01 -1.51 2.48
CA LYS A 6 8.85 -0.54 1.78
C LYS A 6 8.44 0.86 2.19
N THR A 7 9.42 1.72 2.34
CA THR A 7 9.22 3.10 2.78
C THR A 7 9.95 4.05 1.85
N THR A 8 9.31 5.15 1.51
CA THR A 8 9.94 6.24 0.78
C THR A 8 9.53 7.57 1.38
N THR A 9 10.27 8.62 1.07
CA THR A 9 9.96 9.98 1.51
C THR A 9 9.71 10.83 0.29
N ILE A 10 8.63 11.62 0.30
CA ILE A 10 8.29 12.55 -0.76
C ILE A 10 8.16 13.95 -0.16
N ARG A 11 8.33 14.97 -1.03
CA ARG A 11 8.15 16.37 -0.65
C ARG A 11 7.07 16.98 -1.54
N ASP A 12 6.12 17.68 -0.94
CA ASP A 12 5.09 18.39 -1.70
C ASP A 12 5.58 19.77 -2.15
N ASP A 13 4.71 20.51 -2.86
CA ASP A 13 5.03 21.84 -3.38
C ASP A 13 5.18 22.90 -2.30
N PHE A 14 4.75 22.59 -1.06
CA PHE A 14 4.85 23.49 0.09
C PHE A 14 5.99 23.15 1.03
N ASN A 15 6.94 22.31 0.57
CA ASN A 15 8.10 21.84 1.34
C ASN A 15 7.74 20.98 2.56
N ASN A 16 6.59 20.34 2.54
CA ASN A 16 6.25 19.34 3.56
C ASN A 16 6.83 17.98 3.15
N ASP A 17 7.50 17.33 4.09
CA ASP A 17 8.02 16.00 3.89
C ASP A 17 7.01 14.97 4.38
N PHE A 18 6.76 13.95 3.55
CA PHE A 18 5.88 12.84 3.89
C PHE A 18 6.65 11.54 3.81
N LYS A 19 6.47 10.71 4.83
CA LYS A 19 6.91 9.32 4.79
C LYS A 19 5.76 8.48 4.23
N VAL A 20 6.02 7.70 3.19
CA VAL A 20 5.02 6.80 2.60
C VAL A 20 5.47 5.37 2.86
N GLU A 21 4.63 4.62 3.54
CA GLU A 21 4.91 3.23 3.91
C GLU A 21 3.97 2.30 3.15
N TYR A 22 4.53 1.33 2.45
CA TYR A 22 3.80 0.31 1.71
C TYR A 22 4.00 -1.04 2.38
N ASN A 23 2.91 -1.76 2.58
CA ASN A 23 2.95 -3.11 3.17
C ASN A 23 2.26 -4.11 2.26
N LEU A 24 2.89 -5.27 2.08
CA LEU A 24 2.27 -6.45 1.51
C LEU A 24 1.84 -7.34 2.67
N ILE A 25 0.55 -7.65 2.72
CA ILE A 25 -0.07 -8.30 3.86
C ILE A 25 -0.61 -9.67 3.47
N LYS A 26 -0.32 -10.66 4.31
CA LYS A 26 -0.82 -12.02 4.20
C LYS A 26 -1.88 -12.25 5.27
N THR A 27 -3.06 -12.72 4.86
CA THR A 27 -4.16 -13.00 5.77
C THR A 27 -4.63 -14.44 5.59
N ASN A 28 -4.90 -15.13 6.69
CA ASN A 28 -5.50 -16.47 6.68
C ASN A 28 -6.99 -16.35 6.98
N VAL A 29 -7.83 -16.80 6.06
CA VAL A 29 -9.29 -16.81 6.24
C VAL A 29 -9.80 -18.21 5.86
N ASP A 30 -10.34 -18.95 6.81
CA ASP A 30 -10.91 -20.28 6.59
C ASP A 30 -9.99 -21.21 5.81
N ASP A 31 -8.72 -21.31 6.25
CA ASP A 31 -7.65 -22.11 5.63
C ASP A 31 -7.20 -21.61 4.26
N ASN A 32 -7.69 -20.44 3.83
CA ASN A 32 -7.22 -19.78 2.61
C ASN A 32 -6.24 -18.68 2.95
N ILE A 33 -5.18 -18.57 2.14
CA ILE A 33 -4.21 -17.48 2.24
C ILE A 33 -4.59 -16.45 1.19
N ILE A 34 -4.76 -15.20 1.64
CA ILE A 34 -5.13 -14.09 0.79
C ILE A 34 -4.11 -12.96 0.99
N TYR A 35 -3.71 -12.32 -0.09
CA TYR A 35 -2.74 -11.22 -0.06
C TYR A 35 -3.42 -9.89 -0.36
N GLY A 36 -2.97 -8.87 0.32
CA GLY A 36 -3.46 -7.52 0.14
C GLY A 36 -2.38 -6.50 0.46
N PHE A 37 -2.78 -5.24 0.52
CA PHE A 37 -1.85 -4.13 0.66
C PHE A 37 -2.37 -3.09 1.64
N SER A 38 -1.42 -2.35 2.23
CA SER A 38 -1.76 -1.11 2.91
C SER A 38 -0.78 -0.01 2.50
N VAL A 39 -1.26 1.22 2.55
CA VAL A 39 -0.45 2.41 2.31
C VAL A 39 -0.74 3.39 3.44
N ASN A 40 0.33 3.86 4.07
CA ASN A 40 0.26 4.84 5.15
C ASN A 40 1.16 6.03 4.82
N THR A 41 0.61 7.24 4.86
CA THR A 41 1.41 8.45 4.76
C THR A 41 1.44 9.16 6.11
N THR A 42 2.63 9.64 6.47
CA THR A 42 2.83 10.43 7.68
C THR A 42 3.41 11.78 7.27
N ASN A 43 2.74 12.87 7.63
CA ASN A 43 3.30 14.20 7.50
C ASN A 43 4.35 14.39 8.60
N MET A 44 5.61 14.56 8.20
CA MET A 44 6.71 14.60 9.16
C MET A 44 6.76 15.91 9.96
N SER A 45 6.02 16.93 9.54
CA SER A 45 5.97 18.21 10.26
C SER A 45 5.01 18.17 11.45
N ASP A 46 3.86 17.51 11.31
CA ASP A 46 2.81 17.50 12.35
C ASP A 46 2.42 16.10 12.80
N ASN A 47 3.04 15.04 12.24
CA ASN A 47 2.78 13.64 12.55
C ASN A 47 1.36 13.16 12.24
N THR A 48 0.63 13.86 11.37
CA THR A 48 -0.67 13.36 10.92
C THR A 48 -0.48 12.18 9.99
N ASN A 49 -1.38 11.20 10.12
CA ASN A 49 -1.34 9.97 9.34
C ASN A 49 -2.59 9.83 8.48
N LEU A 50 -2.41 9.29 7.29
CA LEU A 50 -3.51 8.83 6.45
C LEU A 50 -3.22 7.39 6.06
N TYR A 51 -4.17 6.49 6.32
CA TYR A 51 -4.00 5.06 6.14
C TYR A 51 -5.15 4.48 5.31
N LYS A 52 -4.81 3.59 4.39
CA LYS A 52 -5.79 2.78 3.65
C LYS A 52 -5.25 1.37 3.46
N GLU A 53 -6.16 0.40 3.46
CA GLU A 53 -5.81 -0.98 3.20
C GLU A 53 -6.81 -1.64 2.25
N PHE A 54 -6.34 -2.63 1.53
CA PHE A 54 -7.15 -3.50 0.69
C PHE A 54 -6.60 -4.92 0.91
N LEU A 55 -7.25 -5.70 1.77
CA LEU A 55 -6.69 -6.95 2.27
C LEU A 55 -7.01 -8.18 1.43
N ASP A 56 -8.10 -8.14 0.68
CA ASP A 56 -8.59 -9.28 -0.10
C ASP A 56 -8.39 -9.02 -1.59
N PHE A 57 -7.13 -9.03 -2.03
CA PHE A 57 -6.82 -8.72 -3.42
C PHE A 57 -6.63 -9.98 -4.27
N THR A 58 -5.75 -10.89 -3.84
CA THR A 58 -5.43 -12.10 -4.62
C THR A 58 -4.91 -13.22 -3.73
N LYS A 59 -5.09 -14.45 -4.19
CA LYS A 59 -4.51 -15.64 -3.56
C LYS A 59 -3.13 -15.97 -4.13
N ASP A 60 -2.71 -15.28 -5.19
CA ASP A 60 -1.46 -15.54 -5.91
C ASP A 60 -0.36 -14.63 -5.36
N LEU A 61 0.61 -15.21 -4.67
CA LEU A 61 1.72 -14.45 -4.07
C LEU A 61 2.57 -13.72 -5.11
N GLU A 62 2.88 -14.36 -6.21
CA GLU A 62 3.73 -13.74 -7.24
C GLU A 62 3.04 -12.53 -7.88
N TYR A 63 1.75 -12.65 -8.14
CA TYR A 63 0.95 -11.53 -8.64
C TYR A 63 0.87 -10.40 -7.60
N ALA A 64 0.69 -10.76 -6.33
CA ALA A 64 0.67 -9.76 -5.25
C ALA A 64 1.98 -8.99 -5.17
N LYS A 65 3.12 -9.68 -5.29
CA LYS A 65 4.44 -9.03 -5.30
C LYS A 65 4.61 -8.07 -6.48
N GLU A 66 4.15 -8.48 -7.67
CA GLU A 66 4.19 -7.65 -8.86
C GLU A 66 3.40 -6.35 -8.67
N ILE A 67 2.17 -6.47 -8.15
CA ILE A 67 1.32 -5.32 -7.90
C ILE A 67 1.90 -4.45 -6.78
N PHE A 68 2.46 -5.05 -5.75
CA PHE A 68 3.10 -4.32 -4.66
C PHE A 68 4.20 -3.39 -5.17
N GLU A 69 5.06 -3.89 -6.06
CA GLU A 69 6.10 -3.07 -6.68
C GLU A 69 5.52 -1.94 -7.52
N LYS A 70 4.44 -2.20 -8.25
CA LYS A 70 3.77 -1.17 -9.05
C LYS A 70 3.19 -0.05 -8.19
N LEU A 71 2.66 -0.38 -7.01
CA LEU A 71 2.17 0.64 -6.09
C LEU A 71 3.29 1.61 -5.68
N MET A 72 4.49 1.08 -5.42
CA MET A 72 5.64 1.90 -5.07
C MET A 72 6.16 2.70 -6.26
N GLU A 73 6.31 2.08 -7.42
CA GLU A 73 6.83 2.74 -8.62
C GLU A 73 5.95 3.91 -9.05
N ASN A 74 4.65 3.80 -8.87
CA ASN A 74 3.69 4.82 -9.25
C ASN A 74 3.32 5.78 -8.11
N LEU A 75 3.99 5.67 -6.96
CA LEU A 75 3.73 6.49 -5.78
C LEU A 75 2.23 6.56 -5.43
N VAL A 76 1.59 5.39 -5.37
CA VAL A 76 0.18 5.30 -5.02
C VAL A 76 0.00 5.74 -3.57
N LEU A 77 -0.87 6.72 -3.34
CA LEU A 77 -1.16 7.26 -2.02
C LEU A 77 -2.42 6.61 -1.43
N PRO A 78 -2.65 6.72 -0.12
CA PRO A 78 -3.81 6.07 0.50
C PRO A 78 -5.14 6.40 -0.17
N LEU A 79 -5.36 7.64 -0.57
CA LEU A 79 -6.60 8.07 -1.23
C LEU A 79 -6.81 7.42 -2.59
N ASN A 80 -5.75 6.94 -3.23
CA ASN A 80 -5.80 6.36 -4.57
C ASN A 80 -5.79 4.83 -4.56
N LEU A 81 -5.47 4.21 -3.42
CA LEU A 81 -5.21 2.78 -3.36
C LEU A 81 -6.37 1.94 -3.91
N VAL A 82 -7.58 2.16 -3.39
CA VAL A 82 -8.73 1.36 -3.79
C VAL A 82 -9.04 1.55 -5.28
N ASN A 83 -9.00 2.78 -5.76
CA ASN A 83 -9.28 3.08 -7.17
C ASN A 83 -8.26 2.43 -8.11
N VAL A 84 -6.98 2.48 -7.74
CA VAL A 84 -5.92 1.87 -8.55
C VAL A 84 -6.09 0.36 -8.60
N LEU A 85 -6.37 -0.28 -7.46
CA LEU A 85 -6.57 -1.73 -7.41
C LEU A 85 -7.83 -2.15 -8.15
N ASP A 86 -8.91 -1.38 -8.06
CA ASP A 86 -10.14 -1.66 -8.79
C ASP A 86 -9.91 -1.62 -10.30
N GLU A 87 -9.11 -0.69 -10.80
CA GLU A 87 -8.77 -0.61 -12.22
C GLU A 87 -7.95 -1.83 -12.67
N ILE A 88 -7.08 -2.34 -11.83
CA ILE A 88 -6.27 -3.52 -12.12
C ILE A 88 -7.13 -4.77 -12.17
N ILE A 89 -8.08 -4.92 -11.23
CA ILE A 89 -8.97 -6.08 -11.14
C ILE A 89 -9.95 -6.10 -12.33
N ASN A 90 -10.43 -4.97 -12.72
CA ASN A 90 -11.39 -4.84 -13.83
C ASN A 90 -10.66 -4.54 -15.13
#